data_a169e0ddcb924ff9143db617226bd501
#
_entry.id   a169e0ddcb924ff9143db617226bd501
#
_cell.length_a   1.000
_cell.length_b   1.000
_cell.length_c   1.000
_cell.angle_alpha   90.00
_cell.angle_beta   90.00
_cell.angle_gamma   90.00
#
_symmetry.space_group_name_H-M   'P 1'
#
loop_
_entity.id
_entity.type
_entity.pdbx_description
1 polymer ?
#
loop_
_entity_poly.entity_id
_entity_poly.type
_entity_poly.pdbx_seq_one_letter_code
_entity_poly.pdbx_strand_id
1 'polypeptide(L)'
;MRIPKYLRNFAPNSGFMNIQLTYHRRQTTTTHVGDLLIGSEYPVRIQTMANTSTNDIEGSVAQAEHCIAAGTELLRFTTQGMREVESLAAIHSELFNRVQNGSALFNNVPLVADVHFQSDVADAAAKVVEKVRINPGNYIDPARKFKQIDYTDEEYQTELDRLRHRFIQLLDICKEHHTALRIGVNHGSLSDRIMSRYGDTPEGMVESCMEFLRVAVAENFKDIVLSIKASNTRVMVTTVRLLVWQMQEEGMAFPLHLGVTEAGEGEDGRVKSAVGIGALLADGIGDTIRVSLSEAPEKELPVAKALVDYFADEQSIRYAATTQVKIEDKTVCFSNTDTNWQLFQLHAAAECGRLLWDYNCTELVLNNDTFSTEALERLSKDILQAARVRMYKTEYISCPGCGRTLFDLEQTIAQVKAATSHLQGLKIGIMGCIVNGPGEMADADYGYVGAGRGKVSLYRGKECVLKNIPQEDAVEELIALIEKDKQLD
;
A
#
# COMPACT_ATOMS: atom_id res chain seq x y z
N MET A 1 -21.84 -21.11 8.95
CA MET A 1 -20.68 -20.19 8.91
C MET A 1 -21.22 -18.76 8.96
N ARG A 2 -20.93 -17.98 10.01
CA ARG A 2 -21.41 -16.58 10.07
C ARG A 2 -20.42 -15.71 9.33
N ILE A 3 -20.81 -15.26 8.14
CA ILE A 3 -20.04 -14.26 7.39
C ILE A 3 -19.89 -13.02 8.26
N PRO A 4 -18.65 -12.53 8.51
CA PRO A 4 -18.41 -11.32 9.29
C PRO A 4 -19.21 -10.12 8.77
N LYS A 5 -19.57 -9.20 9.67
CA LYS A 5 -20.42 -8.03 9.36
C LYS A 5 -19.85 -7.20 8.18
N TYR A 6 -18.52 -7.10 8.07
CA TYR A 6 -17.80 -6.38 7.01
C TYR A 6 -17.67 -7.15 5.68
N LEU A 7 -18.02 -8.43 5.61
CA LEU A 7 -18.14 -9.21 4.36
C LEU A 7 -19.57 -9.34 3.85
N ARG A 8 -20.55 -8.80 4.60
CA ARG A 8 -21.94 -8.78 4.18
C ARG A 8 -22.18 -7.57 3.29
N ASN A 9 -22.58 -7.79 2.05
CA ASN A 9 -23.25 -6.75 1.28
C ASN A 9 -24.57 -6.44 1.98
N PHE A 10 -24.66 -5.31 2.66
CA PHE A 10 -25.93 -4.78 3.14
C PHE A 10 -26.68 -4.24 1.92
N ALA A 11 -27.44 -5.08 1.24
CA ALA A 11 -28.39 -4.57 0.27
C ALA A 11 -29.38 -3.67 1.04
N PRO A 12 -29.52 -2.38 0.71
CA PRO A 12 -30.54 -1.56 1.29
C PRO A 12 -31.89 -2.16 0.90
N ASN A 13 -32.71 -2.50 1.89
CA ASN A 13 -34.14 -2.50 1.66
C ASN A 13 -34.47 -1.08 1.20
N SER A 14 -35.09 -0.92 0.02
CA SER A 14 -35.49 0.35 -0.58
C SER A 14 -36.00 1.32 0.49
N GLY A 15 -35.22 2.38 0.78
CA GLY A 15 -35.57 3.34 1.83
C GLY A 15 -34.36 4.15 2.33
N PHE A 16 -34.69 5.19 3.03
CA PHE A 16 -33.75 6.10 3.69
C PHE A 16 -33.14 5.44 4.95
N MET A 17 -31.80 5.51 5.09
CA MET A 17 -31.08 5.01 6.26
C MET A 17 -30.08 6.05 6.78
N ASN A 18 -30.16 6.39 8.06
CA ASN A 18 -29.09 7.13 8.75
C ASN A 18 -28.00 6.16 9.18
N ILE A 19 -26.75 6.49 8.87
CA ILE A 19 -25.59 5.71 9.28
C ILE A 19 -24.99 6.35 10.51
N GLN A 20 -24.94 5.59 11.60
CA GLN A 20 -24.19 6.01 12.77
C GLN A 20 -22.74 5.59 12.63
N LEU A 21 -21.85 6.56 12.65
CA LEU A 21 -20.40 6.32 12.62
C LEU A 21 -19.95 5.88 14.03
N THR A 22 -19.45 4.65 14.12
CA THR A 22 -18.87 4.09 15.35
C THR A 22 -17.60 3.36 14.99
N TYR A 23 -16.52 3.67 15.70
CA TYR A 23 -15.21 3.08 15.46
C TYR A 23 -14.79 2.25 16.67
N HIS A 24 -14.50 0.98 16.43
CA HIS A 24 -13.99 0.09 17.46
C HIS A 24 -12.75 -0.61 16.90
N ARG A 25 -11.62 -0.30 17.47
CA ARG A 25 -10.36 -0.88 17.02
C ARG A 25 -10.34 -2.39 17.30
N ARG A 26 -9.95 -3.16 16.28
CA ARG A 26 -9.76 -4.61 16.38
C ARG A 26 -8.63 -4.91 17.37
N GLN A 27 -8.83 -5.85 18.29
CA GLN A 27 -7.78 -6.30 19.20
C GLN A 27 -6.69 -7.06 18.42
N THR A 28 -5.43 -6.69 18.65
CA THR A 28 -4.24 -7.30 18.05
C THR A 28 -3.19 -7.56 19.10
N THR A 29 -2.30 -8.51 18.81
CA THR A 29 -1.08 -8.72 19.61
C THR A 29 -0.13 -7.52 19.48
N THR A 30 0.78 -7.39 20.43
CA THR A 30 1.86 -6.39 20.35
C THR A 30 3.05 -6.96 19.59
N THR A 31 3.60 -6.16 18.67
CA THR A 31 4.85 -6.40 17.95
C THR A 31 5.88 -5.36 18.40
N HIS A 32 7.07 -5.79 18.76
CA HIS A 32 8.19 -4.94 19.13
C HIS A 32 9.05 -4.64 17.89
N VAL A 33 9.29 -3.36 17.63
CA VAL A 33 10.18 -2.90 16.55
C VAL A 33 11.23 -1.98 17.18
N GLY A 34 12.31 -2.54 17.69
CA GLY A 34 13.14 -1.84 18.66
C GLY A 34 12.30 -1.42 19.87
N ASP A 35 12.38 -0.15 20.24
CA ASP A 35 11.58 0.42 21.34
C ASP A 35 10.14 0.80 20.94
N LEU A 36 9.82 0.77 19.64
CA LEU A 36 8.48 1.10 19.15
C LEU A 36 7.55 -0.10 19.27
N LEU A 37 6.40 0.12 19.91
CA LEU A 37 5.35 -0.89 20.05
C LEU A 37 4.22 -0.65 19.04
N ILE A 38 3.83 -1.73 18.34
CA ILE A 38 2.76 -1.75 17.34
C ILE A 38 1.70 -2.75 17.78
N GLY A 39 0.44 -2.35 17.80
CA GLY A 39 -0.70 -3.17 18.18
C GLY A 39 -1.88 -2.33 18.66
N SER A 40 -2.99 -2.98 18.97
CA SER A 40 -4.25 -2.29 19.31
C SER A 40 -4.21 -1.44 20.57
N GLU A 41 -3.29 -1.72 21.49
CA GLU A 41 -3.14 -0.95 22.74
C GLU A 41 -2.32 0.35 22.55
N TYR A 42 -1.76 0.55 21.34
CA TYR A 42 -0.91 1.70 21.00
C TYR A 42 -1.53 2.51 19.86
N PRO A 43 -1.16 3.79 19.70
CA PRO A 43 -1.60 4.58 18.56
C PRO A 43 -1.27 3.90 17.22
N VAL A 44 -2.06 4.15 16.19
CA VAL A 44 -1.73 3.72 14.83
C VAL A 44 -0.46 4.42 14.38
N ARG A 45 0.59 3.65 14.04
CA ARG A 45 1.91 4.17 13.73
C ARG A 45 2.03 4.63 12.29
N ILE A 46 2.76 5.70 12.06
CA ILE A 46 2.98 6.29 10.73
C ILE A 46 4.36 5.88 10.22
N GLN A 47 4.37 5.19 9.08
CA GLN A 47 5.59 4.81 8.37
C GLN A 47 5.69 5.55 7.05
N THR A 48 6.91 5.97 6.66
CA THR A 48 7.22 6.35 5.28
C THR A 48 8.40 5.55 4.73
N MET A 49 8.83 5.86 3.50
CA MET A 49 9.91 5.15 2.82
C MET A 49 10.78 6.14 2.06
N ALA A 50 12.08 6.06 2.27
CA ALA A 50 13.05 6.83 1.52
C ALA A 50 12.99 6.51 0.00
N ASN A 51 13.13 7.53 -0.82
CA ASN A 51 13.23 7.40 -2.27
C ASN A 51 14.66 7.61 -2.81
N THR A 52 15.61 7.98 -1.94
CA THR A 52 17.04 8.00 -2.25
C THR A 52 17.57 6.60 -2.52
N SER A 53 18.69 6.51 -3.25
CA SER A 53 19.45 5.27 -3.31
C SER A 53 20.03 4.97 -1.93
N THR A 54 19.77 3.78 -1.39
CA THR A 54 20.34 3.36 -0.09
C THR A 54 21.88 3.38 -0.09
N ASN A 55 22.51 3.24 -1.28
CA ASN A 55 23.96 3.34 -1.42
C ASN A 55 24.50 4.80 -1.41
N ASP A 56 23.61 5.78 -1.46
CA ASP A 56 23.91 7.19 -1.16
C ASP A 56 23.64 7.45 0.31
N ILE A 57 24.63 7.17 1.16
CA ILE A 57 24.51 7.23 2.60
C ILE A 57 24.19 8.67 3.05
N GLU A 58 24.91 9.66 2.53
CA GLU A 58 24.74 11.08 2.92
C GLU A 58 23.35 11.59 2.54
N GLY A 59 22.92 11.36 1.28
CA GLY A 59 21.58 11.73 0.81
C GLY A 59 20.47 10.99 1.55
N SER A 60 20.69 9.72 1.91
CA SER A 60 19.71 8.92 2.68
C SER A 60 19.58 9.39 4.13
N VAL A 61 20.67 9.78 4.77
CA VAL A 61 20.66 10.36 6.13
C VAL A 61 19.95 11.72 6.10
N ALA A 62 20.25 12.58 5.13
CA ALA A 62 19.58 13.88 5.01
C ALA A 62 18.07 13.72 4.78
N GLN A 63 17.65 12.78 3.91
CA GLN A 63 16.23 12.51 3.70
C GLN A 63 15.56 11.91 4.94
N ALA A 64 16.26 11.03 5.68
CA ALA A 64 15.78 10.50 6.95
C ALA A 64 15.48 11.63 7.95
N GLU A 65 16.37 12.63 8.06
CA GLU A 65 16.16 13.80 8.90
C GLU A 65 14.87 14.56 8.54
N HIS A 66 14.64 14.80 7.26
CA HIS A 66 13.41 15.45 6.79
C HIS A 66 12.16 14.64 7.14
N CYS A 67 12.18 13.32 6.92
CA CYS A 67 11.07 12.43 7.26
C CYS A 67 10.81 12.38 8.78
N ILE A 68 11.87 12.33 9.60
CA ILE A 68 11.76 12.32 11.06
C ILE A 68 11.19 13.64 11.56
N ALA A 69 11.70 14.77 11.05
CA ALA A 69 11.18 16.10 11.39
C ALA A 69 9.70 16.26 10.99
N ALA A 70 9.26 15.62 9.93
CA ALA A 70 7.86 15.61 9.49
C ALA A 70 6.97 14.61 10.27
N GLY A 71 7.53 13.81 11.18
CA GLY A 71 6.78 12.97 12.12
C GLY A 71 6.65 11.51 11.73
N THR A 72 7.56 10.94 10.92
CA THR A 72 7.58 9.49 10.72
C THR A 72 7.98 8.77 12.01
N GLU A 73 7.32 7.65 12.29
CA GLU A 73 7.64 6.77 13.43
C GLU A 73 8.40 5.52 13.00
N LEU A 74 8.40 5.20 11.70
CA LEU A 74 9.22 4.14 11.08
C LEU A 74 9.70 4.62 9.72
N LEU A 75 10.96 4.35 9.40
CA LEU A 75 11.52 4.73 8.11
C LEU A 75 12.03 3.51 7.35
N ARG A 76 11.55 3.30 6.11
CA ARG A 76 11.87 2.14 5.30
C ARG A 76 12.85 2.49 4.19
N PHE A 77 13.85 1.64 3.99
CA PHE A 77 14.84 1.74 2.91
C PHE A 77 14.79 0.52 1.99
N THR A 78 15.02 0.75 0.71
CA THR A 78 15.18 -0.31 -0.29
C THR A 78 16.48 -1.09 -0.03
N THR A 79 16.39 -2.43 0.04
CA THR A 79 17.55 -3.29 0.33
C THR A 79 17.56 -4.44 -0.68
N GLN A 80 18.28 -4.26 -1.80
CA GLN A 80 18.27 -5.19 -2.94
C GLN A 80 19.38 -6.23 -2.87
N GLY A 81 20.49 -5.92 -2.20
CA GLY A 81 21.67 -6.77 -2.11
C GLY A 81 22.52 -6.47 -0.90
N MET A 82 23.63 -7.18 -0.75
CA MET A 82 24.53 -7.05 0.41
C MET A 82 25.13 -5.65 0.55
N ARG A 83 25.38 -4.96 -0.58
CA ARG A 83 25.90 -3.59 -0.56
C ARG A 83 24.90 -2.62 0.10
N GLU A 84 23.60 -2.76 -0.18
CA GLU A 84 22.57 -1.96 0.47
C GLU A 84 22.45 -2.31 1.97
N VAL A 85 22.72 -3.54 2.38
CA VAL A 85 22.78 -3.91 3.82
C VAL A 85 23.93 -3.18 4.51
N GLU A 86 25.13 -3.15 3.91
CA GLU A 86 26.29 -2.43 4.44
C GLU A 86 26.01 -0.92 4.54
N SER A 87 25.42 -0.36 3.48
CA SER A 87 25.02 1.06 3.46
C SER A 87 23.96 1.37 4.50
N LEU A 88 22.99 0.48 4.69
CA LEU A 88 21.93 0.63 5.69
C LEU A 88 22.50 0.57 7.12
N ALA A 89 23.49 -0.28 7.36
CA ALA A 89 24.23 -0.31 8.64
C ALA A 89 24.93 1.03 8.92
N ALA A 90 25.56 1.63 7.89
CA ALA A 90 26.18 2.94 8.01
C ALA A 90 25.17 4.06 8.26
N ILE A 91 24.04 4.06 7.54
CA ILE A 91 22.92 5.00 7.76
C ILE A 91 22.40 4.88 9.19
N HIS A 92 22.14 3.65 9.65
CA HIS A 92 21.66 3.39 11.01
C HIS A 92 22.64 3.92 12.08
N SER A 93 23.94 3.64 11.91
CA SER A 93 24.98 4.10 12.84
C SER A 93 25.08 5.63 12.85
N GLU A 94 25.00 6.29 11.70
CA GLU A 94 25.06 7.74 11.60
C GLU A 94 23.85 8.42 12.27
N LEU A 95 22.64 7.91 12.02
CA LEU A 95 21.42 8.40 12.68
C LEU A 95 21.49 8.20 14.20
N PHE A 96 21.95 7.03 14.66
CA PHE A 96 22.14 6.76 16.09
C PHE A 96 23.14 7.73 16.74
N ASN A 97 24.27 7.99 16.09
CA ASN A 97 25.28 8.93 16.57
C ASN A 97 24.72 10.35 16.72
N ARG A 98 23.87 10.79 15.79
CA ARG A 98 23.21 12.12 15.85
C ARG A 98 22.26 12.22 17.03
N VAL A 99 21.52 11.15 17.35
CA VAL A 99 20.68 11.08 18.55
C VAL A 99 21.53 11.23 19.80
N GLN A 100 22.64 10.50 19.93
CA GLN A 100 23.53 10.56 21.09
C GLN A 100 24.18 11.92 21.27
N ASN A 101 24.41 12.67 20.19
CA ASN A 101 24.98 14.01 20.21
C ASN A 101 23.94 15.13 20.50
N GLY A 102 22.74 14.77 20.96
CA GLY A 102 21.74 15.72 21.46
C GLY A 102 20.90 16.41 20.40
N SER A 103 20.80 15.85 19.20
CA SER A 103 19.82 16.32 18.22
C SER A 103 18.41 15.96 18.72
N ALA A 104 17.65 16.96 19.16
CA ALA A 104 16.28 16.78 19.63
C ALA A 104 15.30 16.28 18.52
N LEU A 105 15.75 16.24 17.27
CA LEU A 105 14.99 15.78 16.11
C LEU A 105 14.98 14.25 15.96
N PHE A 106 15.88 13.55 16.65
CA PHE A 106 16.07 12.12 16.49
C PHE A 106 15.61 11.37 17.74
N ASN A 107 14.31 11.22 17.93
CA ASN A 107 13.83 10.06 18.68
C ASN A 107 14.26 8.81 17.89
N ASN A 108 14.58 7.75 18.60
CA ASN A 108 15.05 6.48 18.05
C ASN A 108 14.01 5.89 17.06
N VAL A 109 13.99 6.41 15.83
CA VAL A 109 13.05 5.96 14.78
C VAL A 109 13.59 4.66 14.19
N PRO A 110 12.88 3.53 14.35
CA PRO A 110 13.33 2.24 13.83
C PRO A 110 13.44 2.24 12.31
N LEU A 111 14.49 1.61 11.78
CA LEU A 111 14.69 1.42 10.36
C LEU A 111 14.07 0.10 9.89
N VAL A 112 13.60 0.10 8.66
CA VAL A 112 12.98 -1.06 8.02
C VAL A 112 13.70 -1.39 6.72
N ALA A 113 14.27 -2.57 6.59
CA ALA A 113 14.83 -3.06 5.33
C ALA A 113 13.71 -3.65 4.46
N ASP A 114 13.60 -3.18 3.21
CA ASP A 114 12.65 -3.69 2.21
C ASP A 114 13.35 -4.65 1.26
N VAL A 115 13.30 -5.94 1.57
CA VAL A 115 14.01 -6.99 0.84
C VAL A 115 13.11 -7.68 -0.17
N HIS A 116 13.66 -7.91 -1.36
CA HIS A 116 13.02 -8.63 -2.45
C HIS A 116 13.98 -9.62 -3.10
N PHE A 117 13.49 -10.79 -3.53
CA PHE A 117 14.17 -11.83 -4.32
C PHE A 117 15.36 -12.55 -3.67
N GLN A 118 15.95 -12.03 -2.62
CA GLN A 118 17.18 -12.58 -2.04
C GLN A 118 16.99 -12.85 -0.56
N SER A 119 16.83 -14.10 -0.20
CA SER A 119 16.58 -14.48 1.19
C SER A 119 17.80 -14.29 2.09
N ASP A 120 19.02 -14.43 1.58
CA ASP A 120 20.28 -14.17 2.29
C ASP A 120 20.48 -12.68 2.63
N VAL A 121 19.97 -11.79 1.78
CA VAL A 121 19.92 -10.34 2.07
C VAL A 121 18.98 -10.05 3.24
N ALA A 122 17.86 -10.78 3.35
CA ALA A 122 16.95 -10.66 4.49
C ALA A 122 17.63 -11.09 5.80
N ASP A 123 18.41 -12.18 5.76
CA ASP A 123 19.19 -12.67 6.92
C ASP A 123 20.24 -11.65 7.38
N ALA A 124 20.94 -11.05 6.42
CA ALA A 124 21.93 -10.04 6.72
C ALA A 124 21.29 -8.74 7.25
N ALA A 125 20.19 -8.30 6.65
CA ALA A 125 19.46 -7.11 7.07
C ALA A 125 18.85 -7.27 8.48
N ALA A 126 18.39 -8.47 8.85
CA ALA A 126 17.84 -8.74 10.16
C ALA A 126 18.85 -8.55 11.31
N LYS A 127 20.14 -8.52 11.01
CA LYS A 127 21.22 -8.25 11.99
C LYS A 127 21.53 -6.77 12.16
N VAL A 128 20.90 -5.89 11.35
CA VAL A 128 21.31 -4.50 11.20
C VAL A 128 20.20 -3.52 11.55
N VAL A 129 18.93 -3.90 11.32
CA VAL A 129 17.77 -3.02 11.51
C VAL A 129 16.71 -3.65 12.43
N GLU A 130 15.81 -2.83 12.94
CA GLU A 130 14.77 -3.26 13.89
C GLU A 130 13.62 -4.02 13.20
N LYS A 131 13.47 -3.87 11.88
CA LYS A 131 12.44 -4.62 11.13
C LYS A 131 12.89 -4.95 9.72
N VAL A 132 12.61 -6.17 9.27
CA VAL A 132 12.78 -6.61 7.88
C VAL A 132 11.42 -6.83 7.24
N ARG A 133 11.21 -6.37 6.01
CA ARG A 133 10.08 -6.74 5.19
C ARG A 133 10.50 -7.74 4.13
N ILE A 134 9.80 -8.85 4.07
CA ILE A 134 9.88 -9.81 2.97
C ILE A 134 8.58 -9.82 2.16
N ASN A 135 8.68 -10.21 0.89
CA ASN A 135 7.52 -10.45 0.04
C ASN A 135 7.36 -11.96 -0.19
N PRO A 136 6.31 -12.58 0.34
CA PRO A 136 6.03 -14.01 0.15
C PRO A 136 6.12 -14.48 -1.30
N GLY A 137 5.69 -13.66 -2.25
CA GLY A 137 5.65 -14.00 -3.66
C GLY A 137 7.02 -14.12 -4.35
N ASN A 138 8.09 -13.65 -3.71
CA ASN A 138 9.44 -13.67 -4.28
C ASN A 138 10.57 -13.90 -3.26
N TYR A 139 10.24 -14.35 -2.05
CA TYR A 139 11.24 -14.57 -1.00
C TYR A 139 12.02 -15.87 -1.21
N ILE A 140 11.36 -16.95 -1.60
CA ILE A 140 11.96 -18.27 -1.82
C ILE A 140 11.73 -18.74 -3.25
N ASP A 141 10.57 -18.39 -3.79
CA ASP A 141 10.19 -18.81 -5.13
C ASP A 141 11.08 -18.09 -6.15
N PRO A 142 11.49 -18.77 -7.22
CA PRO A 142 12.25 -18.12 -8.29
C PRO A 142 11.43 -16.99 -8.92
N ALA A 143 12.11 -16.05 -9.53
CA ALA A 143 11.44 -14.95 -10.25
C ALA A 143 10.34 -15.52 -11.16
N ARG A 144 9.13 -14.98 -11.05
CA ARG A 144 7.94 -15.42 -11.76
C ARG A 144 8.21 -15.57 -13.25
N LYS A 145 8.00 -16.75 -13.77
CA LYS A 145 8.24 -17.06 -15.20
C LYS A 145 7.07 -16.64 -16.10
N PHE A 146 5.94 -16.19 -15.53
CA PHE A 146 4.69 -15.89 -16.24
C PHE A 146 4.18 -17.04 -17.13
N LYS A 147 4.58 -18.27 -16.81
CA LYS A 147 4.05 -19.49 -17.43
C LYS A 147 3.05 -20.09 -16.47
N GLN A 148 1.95 -20.60 -17.00
CA GLN A 148 1.05 -21.42 -16.23
C GLN A 148 1.79 -22.70 -15.88
N ILE A 149 2.06 -22.90 -14.60
CA ILE A 149 2.65 -24.13 -14.05
C ILE A 149 1.57 -24.73 -13.18
N ASP A 150 1.11 -25.92 -13.54
CA ASP A 150 0.16 -26.67 -12.73
C ASP A 150 0.95 -27.53 -11.76
N TYR A 151 0.84 -27.24 -10.46
CA TYR A 151 1.43 -28.03 -9.39
C TYR A 151 0.47 -29.14 -8.96
N THR A 152 0.97 -30.38 -8.88
CA THR A 152 0.26 -31.43 -8.16
C THR A 152 0.24 -31.14 -6.65
N ASP A 153 -0.60 -31.82 -5.88
CA ASP A 153 -0.64 -31.65 -4.42
C ASP A 153 0.70 -32.00 -3.76
N GLU A 154 1.40 -33.02 -4.26
CA GLU A 154 2.71 -33.45 -3.77
C GLU A 154 3.80 -32.41 -4.08
N GLU A 155 3.82 -31.88 -5.29
CA GLU A 155 4.75 -30.80 -5.68
C GLU A 155 4.49 -29.54 -4.85
N TYR A 156 3.23 -29.16 -4.66
CA TYR A 156 2.85 -28.02 -3.84
C TYR A 156 3.33 -28.19 -2.39
N GLN A 157 3.13 -29.39 -1.80
CA GLN A 157 3.59 -29.68 -0.45
C GLN A 157 5.12 -29.65 -0.34
N THR A 158 5.83 -30.16 -1.34
CA THR A 158 7.30 -30.11 -1.39
C THR A 158 7.82 -28.67 -1.37
N GLU A 159 7.18 -27.76 -2.12
CA GLU A 159 7.53 -26.33 -2.10
C GLU A 159 7.19 -25.67 -0.76
N LEU A 160 6.09 -26.08 -0.10
CA LEU A 160 5.77 -25.59 1.25
C LEU A 160 6.83 -26.04 2.29
N ASP A 161 7.32 -27.28 2.19
CA ASP A 161 8.36 -27.79 3.09
C ASP A 161 9.69 -27.05 2.86
N ARG A 162 10.02 -26.72 1.60
CA ARG A 162 11.18 -25.87 1.25
C ARG A 162 11.03 -24.47 1.83
N LEU A 163 9.84 -23.87 1.68
CA LEU A 163 9.50 -22.56 2.25
C LEU A 163 9.70 -22.60 3.77
N ARG A 164 9.10 -23.57 4.44
CA ARG A 164 9.19 -23.73 5.89
C ARG A 164 10.64 -23.80 6.35
N HIS A 165 11.43 -24.67 5.74
CA HIS A 165 12.84 -24.87 6.12
C HIS A 165 13.65 -23.58 6.00
N ARG A 166 13.51 -22.84 4.87
CA ARG A 166 14.25 -21.60 4.64
C ARG A 166 13.76 -20.45 5.53
N PHE A 167 12.45 -20.38 5.76
CA PHE A 167 11.87 -19.30 6.55
C PHE A 167 12.21 -19.43 8.03
N ILE A 168 12.29 -20.66 8.58
CA ILE A 168 12.74 -20.91 9.96
C ILE A 168 14.13 -20.33 10.20
N GLN A 169 15.05 -20.44 9.25
CA GLN A 169 16.39 -19.84 9.36
C GLN A 169 16.34 -18.32 9.58
N LEU A 170 15.49 -17.60 8.84
CA LEU A 170 15.29 -16.17 9.06
C LEU A 170 14.65 -15.88 10.41
N LEU A 171 13.63 -16.68 10.81
CA LEU A 171 12.97 -16.50 12.10
C LEU A 171 13.95 -16.65 13.27
N ASP A 172 14.89 -17.61 13.19
CA ASP A 172 15.90 -17.82 14.22
C ASP A 172 16.87 -16.62 14.31
N ILE A 173 17.29 -16.06 13.18
CA ILE A 173 18.08 -14.82 13.16
C ILE A 173 17.27 -13.66 13.75
N CYS A 174 16.00 -13.51 13.40
CA CYS A 174 15.12 -12.48 13.94
C CYS A 174 14.95 -12.61 15.47
N LYS A 175 14.84 -13.84 16.00
CA LYS A 175 14.79 -14.08 17.45
C LYS A 175 16.10 -13.68 18.12
N GLU A 176 17.26 -14.06 17.56
CA GLU A 176 18.59 -13.76 18.09
C GLU A 176 18.86 -12.24 18.14
N HIS A 177 18.42 -11.52 17.10
CA HIS A 177 18.69 -10.08 16.96
C HIS A 177 17.52 -9.18 17.40
N HIS A 178 16.42 -9.74 17.94
CA HIS A 178 15.20 -9.02 18.32
C HIS A 178 14.62 -8.18 17.18
N THR A 179 14.70 -8.71 15.96
CA THR A 179 14.24 -8.03 14.75
C THR A 179 12.81 -8.44 14.41
N ALA A 180 11.92 -7.47 14.27
CA ALA A 180 10.56 -7.72 13.82
C ALA A 180 10.51 -8.07 12.33
N LEU A 181 9.48 -8.80 11.94
CA LEU A 181 9.27 -9.18 10.55
C LEU A 181 7.97 -8.62 10.01
N ARG A 182 8.01 -8.04 8.80
CA ARG A 182 6.80 -7.76 8.05
C ARG A 182 6.65 -8.74 6.89
N ILE A 183 5.58 -9.54 6.92
CA ILE A 183 5.14 -10.38 5.80
C ILE A 183 4.26 -9.49 4.92
N GLY A 184 4.78 -9.09 3.76
CA GLY A 184 4.16 -8.07 2.93
C GLY A 184 3.84 -8.53 1.52
N VAL A 185 2.58 -8.91 1.28
CA VAL A 185 2.06 -9.33 -0.02
C VAL A 185 1.64 -8.12 -0.85
N ASN A 186 1.98 -8.14 -2.13
CA ASN A 186 1.51 -7.16 -3.12
C ASN A 186 0.71 -7.87 -4.20
N HIS A 187 -0.41 -7.28 -4.63
CA HIS A 187 -1.17 -7.73 -5.80
C HIS A 187 -0.28 -7.79 -7.04
N GLY A 188 -0.42 -8.83 -7.85
CA GLY A 188 0.39 -9.04 -9.07
C GLY A 188 1.81 -9.57 -8.82
N SER A 189 2.23 -9.73 -7.54
CA SER A 189 3.56 -10.20 -7.15
C SER A 189 3.45 -11.52 -6.35
N LEU A 190 2.49 -12.37 -6.69
CA LEU A 190 2.29 -13.70 -6.11
C LEU A 190 3.24 -14.72 -6.74
N SER A 191 3.65 -15.75 -5.99
CA SER A 191 4.46 -16.85 -6.53
C SER A 191 3.69 -17.68 -7.57
N ASP A 192 4.41 -18.33 -8.48
CA ASP A 192 3.79 -19.23 -9.48
C ASP A 192 3.01 -20.37 -8.81
N ARG A 193 3.44 -20.82 -7.65
CA ARG A 193 2.76 -21.82 -6.82
C ARG A 193 1.38 -21.35 -6.35
N ILE A 194 1.28 -20.14 -5.80
CA ILE A 194 0.00 -19.54 -5.41
C ILE A 194 -0.87 -19.29 -6.65
N MET A 195 -0.27 -18.77 -7.71
CA MET A 195 -0.98 -18.49 -8.97
C MET A 195 -1.61 -19.74 -9.59
N SER A 196 -0.94 -20.90 -9.50
CA SER A 196 -1.45 -22.16 -10.06
C SER A 196 -2.68 -22.66 -9.31
N ARG A 197 -2.77 -22.45 -8.00
CA ARG A 197 -3.84 -23.00 -7.16
C ARG A 197 -4.97 -22.02 -6.89
N TYR A 198 -4.65 -20.75 -6.66
CA TYR A 198 -5.61 -19.73 -6.22
C TYR A 198 -5.81 -18.60 -7.24
N GLY A 199 -4.90 -18.47 -8.23
CA GLY A 199 -4.91 -17.35 -9.17
C GLY A 199 -4.52 -16.01 -8.54
N ASP A 200 -4.68 -14.94 -9.32
CA ASP A 200 -4.46 -13.55 -8.88
C ASP A 200 -5.74 -13.00 -8.21
N THR A 201 -6.10 -13.58 -7.10
CA THR A 201 -7.37 -13.35 -6.39
C THR A 201 -7.14 -12.89 -4.95
N PRO A 202 -8.14 -12.30 -4.28
CA PRO A 202 -8.08 -12.02 -2.85
C PRO A 202 -7.68 -13.23 -2.01
N GLU A 203 -8.23 -14.42 -2.33
CA GLU A 203 -7.94 -15.68 -1.66
C GLU A 203 -6.47 -16.09 -1.85
N GLY A 204 -5.93 -15.91 -3.06
CA GLY A 204 -4.51 -16.19 -3.34
C GLY A 204 -3.58 -15.25 -2.58
N MET A 205 -3.91 -13.97 -2.48
CA MET A 205 -3.14 -13.02 -1.69
C MET A 205 -3.18 -13.35 -0.19
N VAL A 206 -4.33 -13.75 0.34
CA VAL A 206 -4.49 -14.16 1.75
C VAL A 206 -3.67 -15.41 2.01
N GLU A 207 -3.80 -16.45 1.18
CA GLU A 207 -3.07 -17.69 1.39
C GLU A 207 -1.55 -17.49 1.28
N SER A 208 -1.09 -16.66 0.33
CA SER A 208 0.33 -16.26 0.25
C SER A 208 0.87 -15.66 1.55
N CYS A 209 0.04 -14.95 2.30
CA CYS A 209 0.39 -14.41 3.61
C CYS A 209 0.30 -15.47 4.71
N MET A 210 -0.77 -16.28 4.71
CA MET A 210 -1.08 -17.25 5.76
C MET A 210 -0.10 -18.42 5.80
N GLU A 211 0.44 -18.86 4.65
CA GLU A 211 1.47 -19.90 4.61
C GLU A 211 2.69 -19.54 5.46
N PHE A 212 3.19 -18.30 5.33
CA PHE A 212 4.29 -17.79 6.15
C PHE A 212 3.87 -17.60 7.62
N LEU A 213 2.67 -17.07 7.84
CA LEU A 213 2.18 -16.81 9.19
C LEU A 213 2.03 -18.09 10.01
N ARG A 214 1.50 -19.17 9.40
CA ARG A 214 1.37 -20.48 10.06
C ARG A 214 2.73 -21.05 10.47
N VAL A 215 3.76 -20.89 9.65
CA VAL A 215 5.13 -21.29 10.00
C VAL A 215 5.65 -20.48 11.18
N ALA A 216 5.50 -19.14 11.16
CA ALA A 216 5.97 -18.29 12.23
C ALA A 216 5.27 -18.59 13.57
N VAL A 217 3.97 -18.87 13.55
CA VAL A 217 3.19 -19.26 14.74
C VAL A 217 3.67 -20.61 15.27
N ALA A 218 3.90 -21.59 14.39
CA ALA A 218 4.44 -22.90 14.76
C ALA A 218 5.83 -22.81 15.42
N GLU A 219 6.64 -21.85 14.99
CA GLU A 219 7.96 -21.54 15.56
C GLU A 219 7.90 -20.57 16.75
N ASN A 220 6.69 -20.21 17.24
CA ASN A 220 6.48 -19.29 18.36
C ASN A 220 7.11 -17.90 18.15
N PHE A 221 7.19 -17.42 16.91
CA PHE A 221 7.66 -16.08 16.58
C PHE A 221 6.48 -15.10 16.55
N LYS A 222 6.52 -14.03 17.36
CA LYS A 222 5.39 -13.13 17.59
C LYS A 222 5.57 -11.72 17.06
N ASP A 223 6.81 -11.26 16.85
CA ASP A 223 7.09 -9.91 16.40
C ASP A 223 6.85 -9.77 14.89
N ILE A 224 5.57 -9.88 14.51
CA ILE A 224 5.10 -9.90 13.13
C ILE A 224 4.10 -8.77 12.88
N VAL A 225 4.28 -8.10 11.75
CA VAL A 225 3.30 -7.22 11.13
C VAL A 225 2.93 -7.79 9.75
N LEU A 226 1.67 -7.81 9.41
CA LEU A 226 1.20 -8.27 8.10
C LEU A 226 0.80 -7.10 7.22
N SER A 227 0.92 -7.25 5.91
CA SER A 227 0.36 -6.29 4.98
C SER A 227 -0.04 -6.93 3.66
N ILE A 228 -1.20 -6.54 3.14
CA ILE A 228 -1.60 -6.83 1.76
C ILE A 228 -1.88 -5.49 1.10
N LYS A 229 -1.28 -5.26 -0.06
CA LYS A 229 -1.38 -4.01 -0.80
C LYS A 229 -1.78 -4.26 -2.26
N ALA A 230 -2.56 -3.34 -2.78
CA ALA A 230 -2.94 -3.27 -4.18
C ALA A 230 -3.13 -1.81 -4.60
N SER A 231 -3.02 -1.51 -5.89
CA SER A 231 -3.37 -0.22 -6.48
C SER A 231 -4.90 -0.05 -6.63
N ASN A 232 -5.62 -1.15 -6.76
CA ASN A 232 -7.07 -1.18 -6.72
C ASN A 232 -7.56 -1.18 -5.27
N THR A 233 -8.18 -0.09 -4.83
CA THR A 233 -8.63 0.12 -3.44
C THR A 233 -9.65 -0.93 -2.99
N ARG A 234 -10.60 -1.29 -3.86
CA ARG A 234 -11.63 -2.29 -3.56
C ARG A 234 -11.01 -3.68 -3.35
N VAL A 235 -10.09 -4.08 -4.21
CA VAL A 235 -9.35 -5.35 -4.07
C VAL A 235 -8.56 -5.34 -2.76
N MET A 236 -7.83 -4.26 -2.47
CA MET A 236 -7.03 -4.15 -1.25
C MET A 236 -7.89 -4.28 0.00
N VAL A 237 -8.98 -3.51 0.11
CA VAL A 237 -9.86 -3.53 1.28
C VAL A 237 -10.54 -4.89 1.45
N THR A 238 -11.07 -5.48 0.38
CA THR A 238 -11.70 -6.81 0.43
C THR A 238 -10.71 -7.87 0.89
N THR A 239 -9.48 -7.82 0.37
CA THR A 239 -8.44 -8.82 0.72
C THR A 239 -7.97 -8.68 2.16
N VAL A 240 -7.79 -7.45 2.66
CA VAL A 240 -7.40 -7.24 4.07
C VAL A 240 -8.52 -7.68 5.02
N ARG A 241 -9.79 -7.40 4.69
CA ARG A 241 -10.94 -7.92 5.45
C ARG A 241 -10.96 -9.47 5.47
N LEU A 242 -10.67 -10.10 4.34
CA LEU A 242 -10.58 -11.55 4.23
C LEU A 242 -9.42 -12.11 5.06
N LEU A 243 -8.24 -11.45 5.05
CA LEU A 243 -7.10 -11.83 5.89
C LEU A 243 -7.46 -11.76 7.38
N VAL A 244 -8.14 -10.68 7.82
CA VAL A 244 -8.59 -10.55 9.20
C VAL A 244 -9.52 -11.69 9.59
N TRP A 245 -10.46 -12.02 8.72
CA TRP A 245 -11.38 -13.14 8.95
C TRP A 245 -10.62 -14.49 9.03
N GLN A 246 -9.70 -14.76 8.10
CA GLN A 246 -8.93 -16.00 8.09
C GLN A 246 -8.06 -16.14 9.35
N MET A 247 -7.42 -15.05 9.79
CA MET A 247 -6.67 -15.05 11.05
C MET A 247 -7.56 -15.37 12.25
N GLN A 248 -8.77 -14.82 12.31
CA GLN A 248 -9.71 -15.10 13.41
C GLN A 248 -10.16 -16.55 13.43
N GLU A 249 -10.43 -17.16 12.27
CA GLU A 249 -10.79 -18.59 12.18
C GLU A 249 -9.64 -19.50 12.66
N GLU A 250 -8.39 -19.07 12.48
CA GLU A 250 -7.20 -19.80 12.94
C GLU A 250 -6.68 -19.34 14.32
N GLY A 251 -7.43 -18.51 15.06
CA GLY A 251 -7.08 -18.06 16.41
C GLY A 251 -5.91 -17.06 16.46
N MET A 252 -5.67 -16.31 15.39
CA MET A 252 -4.58 -15.35 15.25
C MET A 252 -5.10 -13.91 15.24
N ALA A 253 -4.28 -12.97 15.75
CA ALA A 253 -4.65 -11.56 15.83
C ALA A 253 -3.42 -10.63 15.67
N PHE A 254 -2.64 -10.81 14.62
CA PHE A 254 -1.44 -10.01 14.38
C PHE A 254 -1.76 -8.60 13.88
N PRO A 255 -0.87 -7.61 14.18
CA PRO A 255 -0.99 -6.25 13.69
C PRO A 255 -0.91 -6.15 12.16
N LEU A 256 -1.59 -5.14 11.61
CA LEU A 256 -1.69 -4.89 10.17
C LEU A 256 -1.08 -3.53 9.79
N HIS A 257 -0.27 -3.55 8.72
CA HIS A 257 0.23 -2.36 8.05
C HIS A 257 -0.59 -2.08 6.80
N LEU A 258 -1.28 -0.95 6.78
CA LEU A 258 -2.15 -0.54 5.68
C LEU A 258 -1.43 0.37 4.68
N GLY A 259 -1.84 0.30 3.43
CA GLY A 259 -1.39 1.23 2.39
C GLY A 259 -1.94 0.84 1.03
N VAL A 260 -2.30 1.84 0.25
CA VAL A 260 -2.61 1.70 -1.17
C VAL A 260 -1.30 1.85 -1.94
N THR A 261 -0.97 0.91 -2.82
CA THR A 261 0.19 1.06 -3.70
C THR A 261 -0.17 1.91 -4.91
N GLU A 262 0.82 2.62 -5.45
CA GLU A 262 0.68 3.39 -6.69
C GLU A 262 -0.56 4.32 -6.67
N ALA A 263 -0.72 5.05 -5.56
CA ALA A 263 -1.88 5.92 -5.39
C ALA A 263 -1.84 7.14 -6.33
N GLY A 264 -0.67 7.50 -6.83
CA GLY A 264 -0.47 8.67 -7.68
C GLY A 264 -0.01 9.88 -6.88
N GLU A 265 -0.28 11.06 -7.38
CA GLU A 265 0.16 12.35 -6.81
C GLU A 265 -1.01 13.30 -6.57
N GLY A 266 -0.75 14.42 -5.92
CA GLY A 266 -1.70 15.52 -5.74
C GLY A 266 -2.96 15.10 -4.99
N GLU A 267 -4.09 15.70 -5.34
CA GLU A 267 -5.39 15.42 -4.71
C GLU A 267 -5.84 13.98 -4.99
N ASP A 268 -5.62 13.48 -6.21
CA ASP A 268 -6.02 12.12 -6.60
C ASP A 268 -5.35 11.05 -5.73
N GLY A 269 -4.03 11.16 -5.50
CA GLY A 269 -3.30 10.23 -4.65
C GLY A 269 -3.76 10.27 -3.19
N ARG A 270 -4.07 11.47 -2.68
CA ARG A 270 -4.59 11.68 -1.32
C ARG A 270 -5.98 11.07 -1.15
N VAL A 271 -6.90 11.35 -2.08
CA VAL A 271 -8.26 10.79 -2.09
C VAL A 271 -8.22 9.27 -2.20
N LYS A 272 -7.40 8.73 -3.11
CA LYS A 272 -7.27 7.27 -3.30
C LYS A 272 -6.71 6.58 -2.05
N SER A 273 -5.70 7.17 -1.41
CA SER A 273 -5.16 6.68 -0.14
C SER A 273 -6.20 6.72 0.97
N ALA A 274 -6.96 7.81 1.08
CA ALA A 274 -8.00 7.98 2.09
C ALA A 274 -9.15 6.97 1.89
N VAL A 275 -9.61 6.75 0.65
CA VAL A 275 -10.62 5.72 0.33
C VAL A 275 -10.17 4.33 0.78
N GLY A 276 -8.93 3.93 0.46
CA GLY A 276 -8.47 2.58 0.78
C GLY A 276 -8.08 2.39 2.25
N ILE A 277 -7.22 3.26 2.79
CA ILE A 277 -6.77 3.18 4.19
C ILE A 277 -7.90 3.51 5.14
N GLY A 278 -8.66 4.59 4.85
CA GLY A 278 -9.75 5.05 5.70
C GLY A 278 -10.87 4.03 5.83
N ALA A 279 -11.22 3.30 4.77
CA ALA A 279 -12.20 2.23 4.85
C ALA A 279 -11.83 1.15 5.88
N LEU A 280 -10.55 0.77 5.95
CA LEU A 280 -10.07 -0.22 6.91
C LEU A 280 -9.96 0.35 8.33
N LEU A 281 -9.48 1.59 8.48
CA LEU A 281 -9.47 2.26 9.77
C LEU A 281 -10.88 2.43 10.34
N ALA A 282 -11.88 2.73 9.49
CA ALA A 282 -13.29 2.78 9.87
C ALA A 282 -13.84 1.42 10.31
N ASP A 283 -13.30 0.31 9.83
CA ASP A 283 -13.61 -1.04 10.32
C ASP A 283 -12.85 -1.40 11.62
N GLY A 284 -12.01 -0.50 12.13
CA GLY A 284 -11.12 -0.74 13.26
C GLY A 284 -9.89 -1.57 12.91
N ILE A 285 -9.57 -1.73 11.63
CA ILE A 285 -8.45 -2.52 11.13
C ILE A 285 -7.28 -1.59 10.81
N GLY A 286 -6.09 -1.89 11.36
CA GLY A 286 -4.85 -1.18 11.08
C GLY A 286 -4.13 -0.72 12.33
N ASP A 287 -2.84 -1.06 12.39
CA ASP A 287 -1.95 -0.75 13.51
C ASP A 287 -0.78 0.13 13.08
N THR A 288 -0.50 0.15 11.79
CA THR A 288 0.44 1.08 11.16
C THR A 288 -0.01 1.35 9.73
N ILE A 289 0.27 2.55 9.23
CA ILE A 289 -0.10 2.95 7.86
C ILE A 289 1.07 3.56 7.10
N ARG A 290 1.01 3.51 5.77
CA ARG A 290 1.77 4.35 4.86
C ARG A 290 0.86 4.90 3.76
N VAL A 291 0.78 6.20 3.65
CA VAL A 291 0.31 6.88 2.44
C VAL A 291 1.46 6.83 1.42
N SER A 292 1.18 6.48 0.17
CA SER A 292 2.20 6.35 -0.87
C SER A 292 1.89 7.31 -2.01
N LEU A 293 2.61 8.42 -2.07
CA LEU A 293 2.46 9.45 -3.10
C LEU A 293 3.68 9.47 -4.02
N SER A 294 3.46 9.82 -5.29
CA SER A 294 4.54 10.06 -6.25
C SER A 294 5.11 11.47 -6.06
N GLU A 295 5.50 11.77 -4.82
CA GLU A 295 6.00 13.05 -4.31
C GLU A 295 7.13 12.78 -3.32
N ALA A 296 7.80 13.84 -2.82
CA ALA A 296 8.79 13.70 -1.75
C ALA A 296 8.19 13.02 -0.50
N PRO A 297 8.91 12.05 0.13
CA PRO A 297 8.36 11.20 1.20
C PRO A 297 7.77 11.95 2.40
N GLU A 298 8.34 13.11 2.75
CA GLU A 298 7.85 13.94 3.85
C GLU A 298 6.45 14.51 3.60
N LYS A 299 6.00 14.61 2.34
CA LYS A 299 4.65 15.05 1.98
C LYS A 299 3.57 13.99 2.24
N GLU A 300 3.96 12.72 2.40
CA GLU A 300 3.06 11.64 2.79
C GLU A 300 2.57 11.79 4.24
N LEU A 301 3.43 12.31 5.12
CA LEU A 301 3.26 12.29 6.57
C LEU A 301 2.09 13.13 7.09
N PRO A 302 1.86 14.37 6.62
CA PRO A 302 0.69 15.15 7.03
C PRO A 302 -0.63 14.47 6.66
N VAL A 303 -0.68 13.81 5.50
CA VAL A 303 -1.86 13.09 5.02
C VAL A 303 -2.10 11.85 5.88
N ALA A 304 -1.04 11.08 6.17
CA ALA A 304 -1.11 9.91 7.03
C ALA A 304 -1.56 10.30 8.45
N LYS A 305 -0.99 11.39 9.00
CA LYS A 305 -1.37 11.91 10.31
C LYS A 305 -2.84 12.33 10.36
N ALA A 306 -3.32 13.06 9.37
CA ALA A 306 -4.72 13.47 9.32
C ALA A 306 -5.69 12.27 9.29
N LEU A 307 -5.34 11.20 8.57
CA LEU A 307 -6.14 9.97 8.56
C LEU A 307 -6.11 9.25 9.91
N VAL A 308 -4.93 9.14 10.54
CA VAL A 308 -4.82 8.50 11.87
C VAL A 308 -5.58 9.31 12.92
N ASP A 309 -5.40 10.63 12.94
CA ASP A 309 -6.07 11.51 13.90
C ASP A 309 -7.60 11.46 13.75
N TYR A 310 -8.12 11.32 12.53
CA TYR A 310 -9.56 11.22 12.28
C TYR A 310 -10.20 9.99 12.95
N PHE A 311 -9.49 8.87 12.99
CA PHE A 311 -9.97 7.62 13.59
C PHE A 311 -9.44 7.40 15.02
N ALA A 312 -8.72 8.35 15.63
CA ALA A 312 -8.31 8.27 17.02
C ALA A 312 -9.51 8.44 17.96
N ASP A 313 -9.57 7.66 19.04
CA ASP A 313 -10.75 7.50 19.90
C ASP A 313 -11.39 8.81 20.38
N GLU A 314 -10.57 9.79 20.79
CA GLU A 314 -11.09 11.08 21.28
C GLU A 314 -11.60 11.99 20.15
N GLN A 315 -10.99 11.91 18.96
CA GLN A 315 -11.36 12.74 17.84
C GLN A 315 -12.50 12.12 17.02
N SER A 316 -12.58 10.81 16.91
CA SER A 316 -13.66 10.11 16.22
C SER A 316 -15.03 10.46 16.82
N ILE A 317 -15.11 10.64 18.17
CA ILE A 317 -16.34 11.09 18.85
C ILE A 317 -16.73 12.50 18.43
N ARG A 318 -15.76 13.43 18.28
CA ARG A 318 -16.03 14.80 17.83
C ARG A 318 -16.49 14.86 16.38
N TYR A 319 -15.84 14.12 15.50
CA TYR A 319 -16.20 14.09 14.09
C TYR A 319 -17.54 13.39 13.86
N ALA A 320 -17.83 12.31 14.59
CA ALA A 320 -19.15 11.67 14.54
C ALA A 320 -20.29 12.62 14.97
N ALA A 321 -20.02 13.56 15.88
CA ALA A 321 -21.00 14.56 16.30
C ALA A 321 -21.31 15.64 15.24
N THR A 322 -20.37 15.93 14.34
CA THR A 322 -20.48 16.95 13.28
C THR A 322 -20.67 16.39 11.89
N THR A 323 -20.56 15.07 11.74
CA THR A 323 -20.68 14.35 10.48
C THR A 323 -22.01 13.62 10.41
N GLN A 324 -22.75 13.84 9.32
CA GLN A 324 -23.97 13.13 9.02
C GLN A 324 -23.80 12.31 7.76
N VAL A 325 -24.19 11.05 7.82
CA VAL A 325 -24.18 10.16 6.68
C VAL A 325 -25.55 9.50 6.53
N LYS A 326 -26.06 9.56 5.31
CA LYS A 326 -27.34 8.95 4.93
C LYS A 326 -27.14 8.12 3.69
N ILE A 327 -27.92 7.06 3.58
CA ILE A 327 -28.03 6.29 2.35
C ILE A 327 -29.48 6.42 1.89
N GLU A 328 -29.64 6.89 0.67
CA GLU A 328 -30.95 7.07 0.03
C GLU A 328 -30.88 6.42 -1.36
N ASP A 329 -31.68 5.41 -1.56
CA ASP A 329 -31.60 4.52 -2.73
C ASP A 329 -30.17 3.96 -2.91
N LYS A 330 -29.46 4.37 -3.95
CA LYS A 330 -28.05 3.99 -4.24
C LYS A 330 -27.08 5.15 -4.07
N THR A 331 -27.47 6.16 -3.31
CA THR A 331 -26.69 7.37 -3.08
C THR A 331 -26.20 7.43 -1.64
N VAL A 332 -24.91 7.64 -1.46
CA VAL A 332 -24.34 8.05 -0.18
C VAL A 332 -24.42 9.57 -0.11
N CYS A 333 -25.09 10.10 0.92
CA CYS A 333 -25.12 11.53 1.23
C CYS A 333 -24.27 11.77 2.46
N PHE A 334 -23.18 12.53 2.31
CA PHE A 334 -22.25 12.86 3.37
C PHE A 334 -22.23 14.37 3.60
N SER A 335 -22.26 14.79 4.85
CA SER A 335 -22.07 16.17 5.26
C SER A 335 -21.26 16.27 6.54
N ASN A 336 -20.39 17.26 6.61
CA ASN A 336 -19.72 17.67 7.85
C ASN A 336 -19.46 19.19 7.86
N THR A 337 -18.88 19.69 8.97
CA THR A 337 -18.64 21.11 9.19
C THR A 337 -17.15 21.50 9.08
N ASP A 338 -16.33 20.68 8.44
CA ASP A 338 -14.92 20.99 8.20
C ASP A 338 -14.79 22.30 7.39
N THR A 339 -13.90 23.19 7.83
CA THR A 339 -13.59 24.45 7.13
C THR A 339 -12.25 24.38 6.39
N ASN A 340 -11.47 23.33 6.60
CA ASN A 340 -10.23 23.04 5.89
C ASN A 340 -10.51 22.05 4.75
N TRP A 341 -10.25 22.48 3.50
CA TRP A 341 -10.51 21.67 2.33
C TRP A 341 -9.78 20.32 2.33
N GLN A 342 -8.51 20.32 2.72
CA GLN A 342 -7.72 19.07 2.75
C GLN A 342 -8.27 18.07 3.75
N LEU A 343 -8.67 18.52 4.95
CA LEU A 343 -9.30 17.64 5.93
C LEU A 343 -10.66 17.13 5.44
N PHE A 344 -11.49 18.02 4.88
CA PHE A 344 -12.78 17.63 4.31
C PHE A 344 -12.64 16.55 3.24
N GLN A 345 -11.67 16.69 2.31
CA GLN A 345 -11.38 15.69 1.28
C GLN A 345 -11.04 14.34 1.89
N LEU A 346 -10.14 14.31 2.87
CA LEU A 346 -9.68 13.06 3.51
C LEU A 346 -10.81 12.38 4.29
N HIS A 347 -11.58 13.15 5.08
CA HIS A 347 -12.68 12.62 5.88
C HIS A 347 -13.81 12.08 5.01
N ALA A 348 -14.24 12.84 4.00
CA ALA A 348 -15.25 12.40 3.04
C ALA A 348 -14.81 11.14 2.27
N ALA A 349 -13.56 11.11 1.81
CA ALA A 349 -13.02 9.97 1.08
C ALA A 349 -12.93 8.71 1.96
N ALA A 350 -12.46 8.85 3.20
CA ALA A 350 -12.31 7.74 4.15
C ALA A 350 -13.66 7.10 4.50
N GLU A 351 -14.70 7.90 4.72
CA GLU A 351 -16.02 7.39 5.07
C GLU A 351 -16.80 6.87 3.86
N CYS A 352 -16.86 7.68 2.79
CA CYS A 352 -17.72 7.36 1.67
C CYS A 352 -17.23 6.15 0.87
N GLY A 353 -15.91 5.97 0.75
CA GLY A 353 -15.35 4.82 0.03
C GLY A 353 -15.88 3.48 0.54
N ARG A 354 -15.85 3.28 1.86
CA ARG A 354 -16.40 2.09 2.51
C ARG A 354 -17.89 1.93 2.26
N LEU A 355 -18.66 2.99 2.43
CA LEU A 355 -20.11 2.96 2.34
C LEU A 355 -20.60 2.68 0.92
N LEU A 356 -19.89 3.18 -0.11
CA LEU A 356 -20.18 2.85 -1.50
C LEU A 356 -20.12 1.33 -1.73
N TRP A 357 -19.14 0.63 -1.13
CA TRP A 357 -19.01 -0.83 -1.29
C TRP A 357 -20.00 -1.61 -0.41
N ASP A 358 -20.08 -1.25 0.87
CA ASP A 358 -20.85 -2.00 1.87
C ASP A 358 -22.35 -1.96 1.57
N TYR A 359 -22.84 -0.85 1.00
CA TYR A 359 -24.25 -0.67 0.65
C TYR A 359 -24.55 -0.72 -0.86
N ASN A 360 -23.52 -1.09 -1.66
CA ASN A 360 -23.64 -1.19 -3.12
C ASN A 360 -24.20 0.10 -3.76
N CYS A 361 -23.74 1.25 -3.25
CA CYS A 361 -24.11 2.56 -3.77
C CYS A 361 -23.31 2.90 -5.03
N THR A 362 -23.91 3.68 -5.93
CA THR A 362 -23.33 4.08 -7.22
C THR A 362 -23.22 5.59 -7.38
N GLU A 363 -23.81 6.35 -6.45
CA GLU A 363 -23.82 7.81 -6.45
C GLU A 363 -23.31 8.33 -5.09
N LEU A 364 -22.75 9.54 -5.10
CA LEU A 364 -22.24 10.23 -3.94
C LEU A 364 -22.61 11.71 -3.99
N VAL A 365 -23.21 12.22 -2.94
CA VAL A 365 -23.51 13.63 -2.74
C VAL A 365 -22.76 14.12 -1.51
N LEU A 366 -21.93 15.14 -1.69
CA LEU A 366 -21.23 15.82 -0.61
C LEU A 366 -21.85 17.17 -0.32
N ASN A 367 -22.06 17.49 0.95
CA ASN A 367 -22.60 18.76 1.40
C ASN A 367 -21.69 19.39 2.45
N ASN A 368 -21.36 20.65 2.26
CA ASN A 368 -20.63 21.49 3.21
C ASN A 368 -20.87 22.96 2.84
N ASP A 369 -21.21 23.80 3.82
CA ASP A 369 -21.57 25.19 3.57
C ASP A 369 -20.37 26.11 3.27
N THR A 370 -19.14 25.61 3.49
CA THR A 370 -17.89 26.37 3.31
C THR A 370 -17.39 26.32 1.86
N PHE A 371 -17.63 25.24 1.15
CA PHE A 371 -17.02 24.96 -0.16
C PHE A 371 -18.02 25.11 -1.31
N SER A 372 -17.50 25.45 -2.50
CA SER A 372 -18.37 25.63 -3.66
C SER A 372 -18.97 24.30 -4.15
N THR A 373 -20.14 24.36 -4.77
CA THR A 373 -20.84 23.18 -5.33
C THR A 373 -19.94 22.46 -6.34
N GLU A 374 -19.22 23.21 -7.19
CA GLU A 374 -18.32 22.65 -8.21
C GLU A 374 -17.16 21.87 -7.58
N ALA A 375 -16.61 22.36 -6.45
CA ALA A 375 -15.55 21.66 -5.71
C ALA A 375 -16.07 20.36 -5.10
N LEU A 376 -17.27 20.40 -4.49
CA LEU A 376 -17.92 19.24 -3.90
C LEU A 376 -18.29 18.17 -4.94
N GLU A 377 -18.81 18.58 -6.10
CA GLU A 377 -19.11 17.68 -7.21
C GLU A 377 -17.84 17.03 -7.80
N ARG A 378 -16.75 17.80 -7.93
CA ARG A 378 -15.47 17.27 -8.38
C ARG A 378 -14.96 16.22 -7.41
N LEU A 379 -14.95 16.52 -6.11
CA LEU A 379 -14.52 15.56 -5.07
C LEU A 379 -15.40 14.31 -5.05
N SER A 380 -16.72 14.44 -5.23
CA SER A 380 -17.63 13.29 -5.34
C SER A 380 -17.22 12.36 -6.48
N LYS A 381 -16.88 12.89 -7.65
CA LYS A 381 -16.40 12.13 -8.81
C LYS A 381 -15.05 11.46 -8.52
N ASP A 382 -14.14 12.18 -7.87
CA ASP A 382 -12.81 11.66 -7.50
C ASP A 382 -12.92 10.50 -6.49
N ILE A 383 -13.81 10.59 -5.51
CA ILE A 383 -14.07 9.50 -4.56
C ILE A 383 -14.73 8.30 -5.26
N LEU A 384 -15.72 8.51 -6.13
CA LEU A 384 -16.36 7.43 -6.90
C LEU A 384 -15.36 6.70 -7.79
N GLN A 385 -14.43 7.44 -8.41
CA GLN A 385 -13.36 6.85 -9.21
C GLN A 385 -12.32 6.12 -8.34
N ALA A 386 -11.90 6.71 -7.25
CA ALA A 386 -10.96 6.08 -6.30
C ALA A 386 -11.54 4.80 -5.68
N ALA A 387 -12.87 4.75 -5.46
CA ALA A 387 -13.60 3.57 -5.02
C ALA A 387 -13.91 2.57 -6.14
N ARG A 388 -13.49 2.82 -7.39
CA ARG A 388 -13.75 1.96 -8.54
C ARG A 388 -15.25 1.71 -8.81
N VAL A 389 -16.09 2.69 -8.48
CA VAL A 389 -17.53 2.66 -8.77
C VAL A 389 -17.81 3.20 -10.15
N ARG A 390 -17.15 4.31 -10.54
CA ARG A 390 -17.30 4.93 -11.86
C ARG A 390 -16.02 5.66 -12.28
N MET A 391 -15.67 5.60 -13.56
CA MET A 391 -14.52 6.29 -14.14
C MET A 391 -14.98 7.61 -14.78
N TYR A 392 -14.29 8.72 -14.47
CA TYR A 392 -14.60 10.05 -15.01
C TYR A 392 -13.44 10.66 -15.80
N LYS A 393 -12.21 10.25 -15.49
CA LYS A 393 -10.96 10.75 -16.12
C LYS A 393 -9.98 9.60 -16.30
N THR A 394 -8.88 9.85 -17.02
CA THR A 394 -7.73 8.92 -17.04
C THR A 394 -7.22 8.68 -15.64
N GLU A 395 -7.03 7.44 -15.24
CA GLU A 395 -6.38 7.07 -13.99
C GLU A 395 -4.90 6.82 -14.22
N TYR A 396 -4.06 7.44 -13.38
CA TYR A 396 -2.63 7.20 -13.38
C TYR A 396 -2.26 6.35 -12.17
N ILE A 397 -1.75 5.15 -12.45
CA ILE A 397 -1.26 4.20 -11.46
C ILE A 397 0.25 4.39 -11.40
N SER A 398 0.72 5.33 -10.57
CA SER A 398 2.14 5.67 -10.51
C SER A 398 2.76 5.32 -9.16
N CYS A 399 3.97 4.72 -9.20
CA CYS A 399 4.67 4.34 -7.99
C CYS A 399 5.20 5.59 -7.25
N PRO A 400 5.38 5.51 -5.91
CA PRO A 400 5.88 6.65 -5.13
C PRO A 400 7.38 6.94 -5.31
N GLY A 401 8.07 6.16 -6.16
CA GLY A 401 9.53 6.18 -6.21
C GLY A 401 10.17 5.45 -5.01
N CYS A 402 11.38 4.99 -5.21
CA CYS A 402 12.25 4.41 -4.19
C CYS A 402 13.67 4.34 -4.75
N GLY A 403 14.65 3.86 -3.98
CA GLY A 403 16.03 3.71 -4.44
C GLY A 403 16.24 2.85 -5.69
N ARG A 404 15.18 2.23 -6.23
CA ARG A 404 15.19 1.49 -7.51
C ARG A 404 14.73 2.30 -8.71
N THR A 405 14.24 3.52 -8.52
CA THR A 405 13.73 4.37 -9.62
C THR A 405 14.85 4.75 -10.57
N LEU A 406 14.62 4.61 -11.89
CA LEU A 406 15.63 4.69 -12.93
C LEU A 406 15.63 6.02 -13.72
N PHE A 407 14.64 6.88 -13.46
CA PHE A 407 14.44 8.16 -14.14
C PHE A 407 13.72 9.17 -13.22
N ASP A 408 13.63 10.43 -13.62
CA ASP A 408 12.84 11.44 -12.93
C ASP A 408 11.35 11.09 -13.06
N LEU A 409 10.79 10.53 -11.98
CA LEU A 409 9.43 10.00 -11.96
C LEU A 409 8.40 11.12 -11.99
N GLU A 410 8.59 12.20 -11.22
CA GLU A 410 7.65 13.33 -11.16
C GLU A 410 7.55 14.01 -12.52
N GLN A 411 8.68 14.29 -13.16
CA GLN A 411 8.71 14.87 -14.51
C GLN A 411 8.04 13.97 -15.54
N THR A 412 8.31 12.67 -15.49
CA THR A 412 7.72 11.69 -16.41
C THR A 412 6.21 11.59 -16.25
N ILE A 413 5.70 11.56 -15.00
CA ILE A 413 4.27 11.57 -14.71
C ILE A 413 3.62 12.84 -15.31
N ALA A 414 4.22 14.01 -15.10
CA ALA A 414 3.71 15.26 -15.64
C ALA A 414 3.65 15.25 -17.17
N GLN A 415 4.67 14.73 -17.86
CA GLN A 415 4.70 14.59 -19.33
C GLN A 415 3.60 13.64 -19.84
N VAL A 416 3.48 12.44 -19.24
CA VAL A 416 2.46 11.46 -19.62
C VAL A 416 1.06 12.04 -19.37
N LYS A 417 0.81 12.70 -18.25
CA LYS A 417 -0.45 13.37 -17.94
C LYS A 417 -0.81 14.45 -18.96
N ALA A 418 0.14 15.33 -19.27
CA ALA A 418 -0.06 16.39 -20.26
C ALA A 418 -0.49 15.83 -21.63
N ALA A 419 0.09 14.69 -22.02
CA ALA A 419 -0.18 14.05 -23.29
C ALA A 419 -1.47 13.22 -23.33
N THR A 420 -1.97 12.73 -22.19
CA THR A 420 -3.05 11.71 -22.13
C THR A 420 -4.27 12.09 -21.30
N SER A 421 -4.28 13.25 -20.61
CA SER A 421 -5.36 13.66 -19.71
C SER A 421 -6.74 13.80 -20.39
N HIS A 422 -6.76 14.01 -21.72
CA HIS A 422 -7.98 14.07 -22.53
C HIS A 422 -8.59 12.68 -22.83
N LEU A 423 -7.87 11.60 -22.54
CA LEU A 423 -8.28 10.22 -22.82
C LEU A 423 -9.07 9.65 -21.64
N GLN A 424 -10.37 9.90 -21.59
CA GLN A 424 -11.22 9.44 -20.49
C GLN A 424 -11.36 7.92 -20.45
N GLY A 425 -11.43 7.37 -19.21
CA GLY A 425 -11.70 5.96 -18.96
C GLY A 425 -10.49 5.04 -19.06
N LEU A 426 -9.31 5.53 -19.44
CA LEU A 426 -8.08 4.75 -19.48
C LEU A 426 -7.37 4.70 -18.12
N LYS A 427 -6.63 3.62 -17.90
CA LYS A 427 -5.72 3.44 -16.77
C LYS A 427 -4.29 3.30 -17.29
N ILE A 428 -3.41 4.22 -16.92
CA ILE A 428 -2.03 4.26 -17.38
C ILE A 428 -1.10 4.04 -16.19
N GLY A 429 -0.31 2.96 -16.23
CA GLY A 429 0.71 2.63 -15.25
C GLY A 429 2.01 3.37 -15.54
N ILE A 430 2.62 4.04 -14.53
CA ILE A 430 3.91 4.71 -14.64
C ILE A 430 4.80 4.19 -13.50
N MET A 431 5.75 3.31 -13.84
CA MET A 431 6.56 2.56 -12.88
C MET A 431 8.04 2.87 -13.01
N GLY A 432 8.66 3.29 -11.94
CA GLY A 432 10.08 3.66 -11.89
C GLY A 432 11.03 2.50 -12.18
N CYS A 433 10.61 1.24 -11.98
CA CYS A 433 11.44 0.06 -12.22
C CYS A 433 10.61 -1.20 -12.50
N ILE A 434 11.30 -2.25 -13.02
CA ILE A 434 10.66 -3.54 -13.37
C ILE A 434 10.35 -4.44 -12.15
N VAL A 435 10.89 -4.17 -10.97
CA VAL A 435 10.83 -5.11 -9.82
C VAL A 435 9.39 -5.45 -9.43
N ASN A 436 8.55 -4.44 -9.23
CA ASN A 436 7.12 -4.62 -8.95
C ASN A 436 6.24 -4.09 -10.09
N GLY A 437 6.82 -3.28 -11.00
CA GLY A 437 6.08 -2.51 -11.98
C GLY A 437 5.03 -3.31 -12.75
N PRO A 438 5.40 -4.40 -13.46
CA PRO A 438 4.42 -5.18 -14.24
C PRO A 438 3.31 -5.81 -13.40
N GLY A 439 3.58 -6.15 -12.13
CA GLY A 439 2.57 -6.68 -11.21
C GLY A 439 1.63 -5.59 -10.67
N GLU A 440 2.20 -4.49 -10.20
CA GLU A 440 1.45 -3.38 -9.57
C GLU A 440 0.55 -2.64 -10.57
N MET A 441 0.93 -2.64 -11.86
CA MET A 441 0.11 -2.10 -12.94
C MET A 441 -0.76 -3.15 -13.66
N ALA A 442 -0.95 -4.33 -13.07
CA ALA A 442 -1.73 -5.42 -13.68
C ALA A 442 -3.18 -5.03 -14.05
N ASP A 443 -3.69 -3.96 -13.45
CA ASP A 443 -5.01 -3.36 -13.68
C ASP A 443 -4.96 -2.17 -14.68
N ALA A 444 -3.78 -1.82 -15.19
CA ALA A 444 -3.60 -0.75 -16.17
C ALA A 444 -3.85 -1.25 -17.58
N ASP A 445 -4.42 -0.37 -18.43
CA ASP A 445 -4.62 -0.64 -19.86
C ASP A 445 -3.29 -0.50 -20.61
N TYR A 446 -2.47 0.49 -20.22
CA TYR A 446 -1.13 0.73 -20.74
C TYR A 446 -0.13 0.96 -19.62
N GLY A 447 1.16 0.64 -19.86
CA GLY A 447 2.22 0.79 -18.89
C GLY A 447 3.49 1.40 -19.46
N TYR A 448 4.07 2.33 -18.70
CA TYR A 448 5.38 2.94 -18.89
C TYR A 448 6.28 2.46 -17.74
N VAL A 449 7.28 1.62 -18.03
CA VAL A 449 8.07 0.95 -16.99
C VAL A 449 9.56 1.15 -17.22
N GLY A 450 10.27 1.67 -16.22
CA GLY A 450 11.73 1.79 -16.26
C GLY A 450 12.41 0.43 -16.40
N ALA A 451 13.22 0.26 -17.44
CA ALA A 451 13.88 -1.00 -17.79
C ALA A 451 15.40 -0.96 -17.60
N GLY A 452 15.99 0.24 -17.50
CA GLY A 452 17.40 0.51 -17.30
C GLY A 452 17.64 2.02 -17.32
N ARG A 453 18.87 2.47 -17.07
CA ARG A 453 19.21 3.90 -17.16
C ARG A 453 18.95 4.42 -18.58
N GLY A 454 18.08 5.44 -18.70
CA GLY A 454 17.68 6.01 -20.00
C GLY A 454 16.86 5.08 -20.88
N LYS A 455 16.33 3.97 -20.34
CA LYS A 455 15.56 2.98 -21.10
C LYS A 455 14.24 2.67 -20.41
N VAL A 456 13.19 2.53 -21.23
CA VAL A 456 11.82 2.25 -20.82
C VAL A 456 11.28 1.09 -21.64
N SER A 457 10.37 0.32 -21.04
CA SER A 457 9.55 -0.66 -21.75
C SER A 457 8.07 -0.26 -21.66
N LEU A 458 7.35 -0.37 -22.77
CA LEU A 458 5.92 -0.09 -22.83
C LEU A 458 5.13 -1.38 -22.84
N TYR A 459 3.99 -1.33 -22.14
CA TYR A 459 3.10 -2.46 -21.94
C TYR A 459 1.69 -2.15 -22.43
N ARG A 460 1.03 -3.17 -22.93
CA ARG A 460 -0.44 -3.22 -23.14
C ARG A 460 -0.99 -4.24 -22.16
N GLY A 461 -1.72 -3.78 -21.13
CA GLY A 461 -2.07 -4.65 -20.01
C GLY A 461 -0.83 -5.30 -19.39
N LYS A 462 -0.78 -6.63 -19.41
CA LYS A 462 0.36 -7.42 -18.88
C LYS A 462 1.43 -7.74 -19.93
N GLU A 463 1.20 -7.42 -21.21
CA GLU A 463 2.11 -7.74 -22.30
C GLU A 463 3.11 -6.60 -22.57
N CYS A 464 4.40 -6.92 -22.57
CA CYS A 464 5.44 -5.97 -22.95
C CYS A 464 5.53 -5.89 -24.47
N VAL A 465 5.05 -4.78 -25.05
CA VAL A 465 4.96 -4.58 -26.52
C VAL A 465 6.17 -3.88 -27.10
N LEU A 466 6.81 -2.96 -26.35
CA LEU A 466 8.06 -2.31 -26.76
C LEU A 466 9.08 -2.43 -25.63
N LYS A 467 10.25 -2.97 -25.93
CA LYS A 467 11.31 -3.25 -24.93
C LYS A 467 12.50 -2.32 -25.09
N ASN A 468 12.96 -1.77 -23.94
CA ASN A 468 14.23 -1.04 -23.86
C ASN A 468 14.36 0.11 -24.87
N ILE A 469 13.27 0.83 -25.16
CA ILE A 469 13.29 2.03 -26.00
C ILE A 469 13.96 3.20 -25.25
N PRO A 470 14.54 4.19 -25.97
CA PRO A 470 15.04 5.40 -25.31
C PRO A 470 13.96 6.12 -24.53
N GLN A 471 14.31 6.64 -23.36
CA GLN A 471 13.37 7.35 -22.50
C GLN A 471 12.78 8.60 -23.18
N GLU A 472 13.59 9.28 -24.00
CA GLU A 472 13.19 10.47 -24.76
C GLU A 472 12.06 10.22 -25.75
N ASP A 473 11.97 9.01 -26.32
CA ASP A 473 10.95 8.63 -27.32
C ASP A 473 9.71 7.98 -26.64
N ALA A 474 9.82 7.58 -25.37
CA ALA A 474 8.88 6.66 -24.75
C ALA A 474 7.48 7.25 -24.56
N VAL A 475 7.33 8.57 -24.38
CA VAL A 475 5.99 9.21 -24.25
C VAL A 475 5.30 9.27 -25.61
N GLU A 476 6.02 9.60 -26.68
CA GLU A 476 5.48 9.63 -28.04
C GLU A 476 5.07 8.22 -28.50
N GLU A 477 5.90 7.21 -28.22
CA GLU A 477 5.60 5.82 -28.53
C GLU A 477 4.39 5.29 -27.74
N LEU A 478 4.22 5.72 -26.47
CA LEU A 478 3.04 5.38 -25.67
C LEU A 478 1.76 5.95 -26.30
N ILE A 479 1.79 7.20 -26.75
CA ILE A 479 0.65 7.84 -27.43
C ILE A 479 0.34 7.12 -28.73
N ALA A 480 1.36 6.84 -29.56
CA ALA A 480 1.20 6.11 -30.81
C ALA A 480 0.60 4.72 -30.59
N LEU A 481 0.98 4.02 -29.51
CA LEU A 481 0.41 2.73 -29.14
C LEU A 481 -1.09 2.87 -28.80
N ILE A 482 -1.46 3.86 -27.99
CA ILE A 482 -2.86 4.11 -27.57
C ILE A 482 -3.74 4.49 -28.79
N GLU A 483 -3.23 5.36 -29.67
CA GLU A 483 -3.95 5.80 -30.87
C GLU A 483 -4.16 4.65 -31.86
N LYS A 484 -3.16 3.81 -32.05
CA LYS A 484 -3.25 2.63 -32.89
C LYS A 484 -4.33 1.67 -32.42
N ASP A 485 -4.43 1.44 -31.13
CA ASP A 485 -5.43 0.53 -30.56
C ASP A 485 -6.84 1.11 -30.69
N LYS A 486 -7.02 2.43 -30.50
CA LYS A 486 -8.31 3.11 -30.73
C LYS A 486 -8.82 3.10 -32.18
N GLN A 487 -7.93 2.89 -33.14
CA GLN A 487 -8.32 2.74 -34.55
C GLN A 487 -8.77 1.32 -34.91
N LEU A 488 -8.50 0.35 -34.02
CA LEU A 488 -8.82 -1.05 -34.20
C LEU A 488 -10.14 -1.45 -33.50
N ASP A 489 -10.64 -0.61 -32.57
CA ASP A 489 -11.95 -0.72 -31.92
C ASP A 489 -13.00 0.11 -32.65
#